data_2b607127b10e6485c3cc765b438b7935
#
_entry.id   2b607127b10e6485c3cc765b438b7935
#
_cell.length_a   1.000
_cell.length_b   1.000
_cell.length_c   1.000
_cell.angle_alpha   90.00
_cell.angle_beta   90.00
_cell.angle_gamma   90.00
#
_symmetry.space_group_name_H-M   'P 1'
#
loop_
_entity.id
_entity.type
_entity.pdbx_description
1 polymer ?
#
loop_
_entity_poly.entity_id
_entity_poly.type
_entity_poly.pdbx_seq_one_letter_code
_entity_poly.pdbx_strand_id
1 'polypeptide(L)'
;MRFALENNSLNNMKYLSKFLLALLAITAFAGCGGETNVSVNDETSEVSQCNSMYYWKTIFELDSAELSFLQKHSIKRLYLRMFDVATEPDILNGGVEIVPIATTKFVSSVPDGVEIVPVAYITIDALRAMAGMETKFASLIVERLLAMASYNKCGKINEVQLDCDWTSNTKDIYSGLCETVKDSLDSKGIELSITVRLHQMQETPPPADRGVLMLYNTGALKSPSTCNSILDCDDVKPYLEQMKYEIPLDYAYPVFGWGVKFVNNRFSSIVSSDHEELSDNECVRYERPAPNEILEVKDLVEQSFGKPASGNILYHLDDKQLKNYTDDEISQILLY
;
A
#
# COMPACT_ATOMS: atom_id res chain seq x y z
N MET A 1 1.29 -25.85 1.84
CA MET A 1 1.71 -26.28 0.49
C MET A 1 3.18 -25.91 0.37
N ARG A 2 4.05 -26.94 0.44
CA ARG A 2 5.50 -26.81 0.57
C ARG A 2 6.11 -25.98 -0.55
N PHE A 3 7.08 -25.12 -0.21
CA PHE A 3 8.05 -24.53 -1.14
C PHE A 3 8.92 -25.67 -1.67
N ALA A 4 8.56 -26.27 -2.79
CA ALA A 4 9.40 -27.19 -3.52
C ALA A 4 9.91 -26.47 -4.76
N LEU A 5 11.14 -26.01 -4.69
CA LEU A 5 11.95 -25.68 -5.84
C LEU A 5 12.72 -26.94 -6.23
N GLU A 6 12.37 -27.54 -7.35
CA GLU A 6 13.25 -28.49 -8.02
C GLU A 6 14.30 -27.74 -8.81
N ASN A 7 15.56 -28.02 -8.42
CA ASN A 7 16.74 -27.67 -9.17
C ASN A 7 16.78 -28.45 -10.51
N ASN A 8 16.91 -27.73 -11.61
CA ASN A 8 17.53 -28.27 -12.80
C ASN A 8 18.77 -27.46 -13.14
N SER A 9 19.89 -28.08 -12.85
CA SER A 9 21.23 -27.62 -13.15
C SER A 9 21.65 -28.03 -14.56
N LEU A 10 22.59 -27.25 -15.09
CA LEU A 10 23.63 -27.60 -16.07
C LEU A 10 23.30 -27.45 -17.57
N ASN A 11 24.04 -26.60 -18.10
CA ASN A 11 24.80 -26.55 -19.35
C ASN A 11 24.50 -25.35 -20.24
N ASN A 12 25.37 -24.35 -20.27
CA ASN A 12 26.35 -24.24 -21.37
C ASN A 12 27.23 -23.01 -21.18
N MET A 13 28.44 -23.35 -20.79
CA MET A 13 29.61 -22.49 -20.93
C MET A 13 30.09 -22.59 -22.39
N LYS A 14 30.29 -21.48 -23.04
CA LYS A 14 31.19 -21.20 -24.17
C LYS A 14 30.58 -20.23 -25.17
N TYR A 15 31.01 -19.01 -25.11
CA TYR A 15 31.61 -18.32 -26.26
C TYR A 15 32.35 -17.09 -25.74
N LEU A 16 33.65 -17.27 -25.64
CA LEU A 16 34.63 -16.23 -25.37
C LEU A 16 35.10 -15.65 -26.70
N SER A 17 35.42 -14.36 -26.67
CA SER A 17 36.41 -13.65 -27.47
C SER A 17 36.04 -13.07 -28.83
N LYS A 18 36.50 -11.86 -28.96
CA LYS A 18 36.94 -11.04 -30.10
C LYS A 18 35.93 -9.94 -30.51
N PHE A 19 36.22 -8.70 -30.23
CA PHE A 19 37.07 -7.84 -31.08
C PHE A 19 37.49 -6.59 -30.31
N LEU A 20 38.77 -6.34 -30.40
CA LEU A 20 39.53 -5.20 -29.92
C LEU A 20 39.79 -4.24 -31.10
N LEU A 21 39.90 -2.92 -30.81
CA LEU A 21 40.59 -1.89 -31.58
C LEU A 21 39.92 -1.26 -32.82
N ALA A 22 39.63 0.08 -32.69
CA ALA A 22 40.08 1.16 -33.58
C ALA A 22 39.86 2.48 -32.85
N LEU A 23 40.82 3.12 -32.32
CA LEU A 23 41.80 4.10 -32.80
C LEU A 23 41.27 5.52 -33.09
N LEU A 24 41.80 6.43 -32.31
CA LEU A 24 41.83 7.89 -32.33
C LEU A 24 41.74 8.55 -33.73
N ALA A 25 41.02 9.68 -33.76
CA ALA A 25 41.37 10.83 -34.56
C ALA A 25 41.01 12.15 -33.83
N ILE A 26 42.05 12.86 -33.42
CA ILE A 26 42.02 14.23 -32.90
C ILE A 26 41.95 15.17 -34.09
N THR A 27 40.99 16.08 -34.12
CA THR A 27 41.14 17.36 -34.82
C THR A 27 40.66 18.50 -33.94
N ALA A 28 41.62 19.35 -33.57
CA ALA A 28 41.38 20.61 -32.92
C ALA A 28 40.85 21.63 -33.95
N PHE A 29 39.78 22.33 -33.60
CA PHE A 29 39.48 23.64 -34.18
C PHE A 29 39.20 24.63 -33.02
N ALA A 30 40.06 25.62 -32.93
CA ALA A 30 39.83 26.81 -32.12
C ALA A 30 38.89 27.76 -32.88
N GLY A 31 37.94 28.35 -32.14
CA GLY A 31 37.08 29.43 -32.69
C GLY A 31 36.10 29.97 -31.70
N CYS A 32 36.45 31.07 -31.09
CA CYS A 32 35.64 32.21 -30.59
C CYS A 32 34.29 32.01 -29.92
N GLY A 33 34.23 32.43 -28.68
CA GLY A 33 33.30 33.35 -27.99
C GLY A 33 31.81 33.28 -28.33
N GLY A 34 31.06 32.73 -27.38
CA GLY A 34 29.62 32.89 -27.23
C GLY A 34 29.22 32.37 -25.88
N GLU A 35 28.92 33.26 -24.95
CA GLU A 35 28.28 32.86 -23.67
C GLU A 35 26.92 32.24 -23.95
N THR A 36 26.87 30.95 -23.95
CA THR A 36 25.59 30.23 -23.86
C THR A 36 25.34 29.95 -22.40
N ASN A 37 24.34 30.61 -21.84
CA ASN A 37 23.70 30.23 -20.61
C ASN A 37 23.21 28.80 -20.76
N VAL A 38 23.95 27.86 -20.21
CA VAL A 38 23.46 26.49 -19.98
C VAL A 38 22.47 26.59 -18.84
N SER A 39 21.20 26.70 -19.18
CA SER A 39 20.16 26.39 -18.22
C SER A 39 20.33 24.88 -17.87
N VAL A 40 20.86 24.61 -16.71
CA VAL A 40 20.74 23.28 -16.09
C VAL A 40 19.24 23.08 -15.93
N ASN A 41 18.64 22.31 -16.85
CA ASN A 41 17.35 21.74 -16.60
C ASN A 41 17.58 20.71 -15.48
N ASP A 42 17.25 21.09 -14.25
CA ASP A 42 16.91 20.17 -13.20
C ASP A 42 15.70 19.39 -13.72
N GLU A 43 15.93 18.26 -14.33
CA GLU A 43 14.90 17.24 -14.51
C GLU A 43 14.60 16.65 -13.12
N THR A 44 13.94 17.43 -12.28
CA THR A 44 13.11 16.86 -11.23
C THR A 44 12.05 16.08 -11.99
N SER A 45 12.14 14.76 -11.95
CA SER A 45 11.07 13.89 -12.42
C SER A 45 9.79 14.34 -11.69
N GLU A 46 8.93 15.09 -12.40
CA GLU A 46 7.61 15.40 -11.89
C GLU A 46 6.93 14.06 -11.59
N VAL A 47 6.76 13.74 -10.31
CA VAL A 47 5.95 12.59 -9.89
C VAL A 47 4.58 12.84 -10.48
N SER A 48 4.20 12.04 -11.47
CA SER A 48 2.91 12.17 -12.14
C SER A 48 1.82 11.97 -11.12
N GLN A 49 1.12 13.05 -10.79
CA GLN A 49 -0.01 13.01 -9.86
C GLN A 49 -1.08 12.05 -10.40
N CYS A 50 -1.55 11.13 -9.56
CA CYS A 50 -2.38 10.02 -9.98
C CYS A 50 -3.37 9.64 -8.89
N ASN A 51 -4.65 9.71 -9.18
CA ASN A 51 -5.69 9.17 -8.31
C ASN A 51 -5.53 7.65 -8.21
N SER A 52 -5.62 7.15 -7.01
CA SER A 52 -5.33 5.74 -6.69
C SER A 52 -6.42 5.13 -5.81
N MET A 53 -6.45 3.80 -5.77
CA MET A 53 -7.42 3.09 -4.97
C MET A 53 -6.85 1.77 -4.45
N TYR A 54 -7.24 1.36 -3.25
CA TYR A 54 -6.95 0.03 -2.74
C TYR A 54 -7.90 -1.01 -3.31
N TYR A 55 -7.37 -2.17 -3.64
CA TYR A 55 -8.14 -3.38 -3.92
C TYR A 55 -7.79 -4.44 -2.88
N TRP A 56 -8.73 -4.70 -1.95
CA TRP A 56 -8.45 -5.49 -0.75
C TRP A 56 -9.16 -6.85 -0.70
N LYS A 57 -9.78 -7.24 -1.82
CA LYS A 57 -10.47 -8.54 -1.95
C LYS A 57 -9.44 -9.65 -2.25
N THR A 58 -9.76 -10.89 -1.87
CA THR A 58 -8.91 -12.08 -2.16
C THR A 58 -9.17 -12.67 -3.55
N ILE A 59 -10.13 -12.15 -4.29
CA ILE A 59 -10.40 -12.47 -5.69
C ILE A 59 -10.31 -11.17 -6.47
N PHE A 60 -9.36 -11.08 -7.39
CA PHE A 60 -9.27 -9.94 -8.30
C PHE A 60 -10.22 -10.17 -9.48
N GLU A 61 -11.39 -9.58 -9.37
CA GLU A 61 -12.45 -9.63 -10.37
C GLU A 61 -13.12 -8.25 -10.39
N LEU A 62 -13.03 -7.57 -11.51
CA LEU A 62 -13.62 -6.25 -11.71
C LEU A 62 -14.90 -6.40 -12.52
N ASP A 63 -16.00 -5.94 -11.95
CA ASP A 63 -17.27 -5.87 -12.65
C ASP A 63 -17.39 -4.58 -13.51
N SER A 64 -18.48 -4.46 -14.25
CA SER A 64 -18.70 -3.30 -15.12
C SER A 64 -18.86 -1.98 -14.35
N ALA A 65 -19.37 -2.02 -13.14
CA ALA A 65 -19.56 -0.83 -12.29
C ALA A 65 -18.21 -0.36 -11.75
N GLU A 66 -17.38 -1.29 -11.25
CA GLU A 66 -16.02 -1.00 -10.80
C GLU A 66 -15.15 -0.46 -11.94
N LEU A 67 -15.20 -1.06 -13.12
CA LEU A 67 -14.49 -0.55 -14.31
C LEU A 67 -14.95 0.86 -14.71
N SER A 68 -16.27 1.10 -14.71
CA SER A 68 -16.83 2.42 -14.99
C SER A 68 -16.38 3.46 -13.95
N PHE A 69 -16.34 3.09 -12.67
CA PHE A 69 -15.86 3.94 -11.59
C PHE A 69 -14.39 4.34 -11.81
N LEU A 70 -13.50 3.36 -12.08
CA LEU A 70 -12.09 3.64 -12.34
C LEU A 70 -11.90 4.63 -13.49
N GLN A 71 -12.64 4.46 -14.58
CA GLN A 71 -12.58 5.35 -15.74
C GLN A 71 -13.10 6.75 -15.41
N LYS A 72 -14.28 6.84 -14.78
CA LYS A 72 -14.97 8.09 -14.49
C LYS A 72 -14.14 8.99 -13.58
N HIS A 73 -13.52 8.42 -12.54
CA HIS A 73 -12.72 9.16 -11.58
C HIS A 73 -11.22 9.18 -11.90
N SER A 74 -10.86 8.75 -13.12
CA SER A 74 -9.46 8.74 -13.58
C SER A 74 -8.52 8.03 -12.61
N ILE A 75 -8.98 6.93 -12.02
CA ILE A 75 -8.15 6.07 -11.17
C ILE A 75 -7.18 5.30 -12.07
N LYS A 76 -5.89 5.58 -11.94
CA LYS A 76 -4.85 5.00 -12.79
C LYS A 76 -3.91 4.07 -12.04
N ARG A 77 -4.09 3.92 -10.71
CA ARG A 77 -3.24 3.08 -9.87
C ARG A 77 -4.08 2.29 -8.87
N LEU A 78 -3.83 0.99 -8.78
CA LEU A 78 -4.44 0.12 -7.78
C LEU A 78 -3.38 -0.46 -6.86
N TYR A 79 -3.49 -0.19 -5.56
CA TYR A 79 -2.78 -0.88 -4.50
C TYR A 79 -3.46 -2.22 -4.26
N LEU A 80 -2.89 -3.27 -4.85
CA LEU A 80 -3.51 -4.60 -4.89
C LEU A 80 -2.91 -5.52 -3.85
N ARG A 81 -3.70 -5.90 -2.85
CA ARG A 81 -3.31 -6.92 -1.87
C ARG A 81 -3.05 -8.23 -2.60
N MET A 82 -1.79 -8.70 -2.57
CA MET A 82 -1.40 -9.95 -3.22
C MET A 82 -1.54 -11.13 -2.27
N PHE A 83 -1.10 -10.98 -1.03
CA PHE A 83 -1.19 -11.99 0.03
C PHE A 83 -0.93 -11.37 1.39
N ASP A 84 -1.26 -12.12 2.45
CA ASP A 84 -0.83 -11.81 3.80
C ASP A 84 0.32 -12.71 4.21
N VAL A 85 1.19 -12.19 5.06
CA VAL A 85 2.22 -12.94 5.76
C VAL A 85 1.77 -13.14 7.19
N ALA A 86 1.54 -14.38 7.58
CA ALA A 86 1.01 -14.76 8.89
C ALA A 86 1.78 -15.91 9.50
N THR A 87 1.48 -16.26 10.73
CA THR A 87 2.02 -17.45 11.39
C THR A 87 0.99 -18.56 11.45
N GLU A 88 1.44 -19.79 11.22
CA GLU A 88 0.67 -21.02 11.47
C GLU A 88 1.44 -21.92 12.43
N PRO A 89 0.76 -22.79 13.21
CA PRO A 89 1.44 -23.77 14.05
C PRO A 89 2.30 -24.73 13.22
N ASP A 90 3.59 -24.88 13.56
CA ASP A 90 4.43 -25.93 13.01
C ASP A 90 4.18 -27.24 13.76
N ILE A 91 3.31 -28.08 13.20
CA ILE A 91 2.88 -29.33 13.81
C ILE A 91 4.01 -30.35 13.87
N LEU A 92 5.02 -30.25 12.98
CA LEU A 92 6.09 -31.25 12.87
C LEU A 92 7.25 -30.93 13.81
N ASN A 93 7.63 -29.66 13.92
CA ASN A 93 8.83 -29.26 14.66
C ASN A 93 8.48 -28.50 15.96
N GLY A 94 7.20 -28.16 16.15
CA GLY A 94 6.76 -27.29 17.24
C GLY A 94 7.07 -25.80 16.97
N GLY A 95 6.32 -24.92 17.64
CA GLY A 95 6.45 -23.47 17.43
C GLY A 95 5.56 -22.96 16.31
N VAL A 96 6.04 -21.98 15.54
CA VAL A 96 5.28 -21.34 14.46
C VAL A 96 6.08 -21.33 13.17
N GLU A 97 5.40 -21.47 12.05
CA GLU A 97 5.91 -21.26 10.70
C GLU A 97 5.35 -19.96 10.13
N ILE A 98 6.19 -19.17 9.46
CA ILE A 98 5.76 -17.96 8.76
C ILE A 98 5.35 -18.36 7.35
N VAL A 99 4.09 -18.11 7.00
CA VAL A 99 3.48 -18.56 5.75
C VAL A 99 2.71 -17.45 5.04
N PRO A 100 2.66 -17.47 3.70
CA PRO A 100 1.74 -16.63 2.95
C PRO A 100 0.33 -17.25 3.00
N ILE A 101 -0.64 -16.42 3.43
CA ILE A 101 -2.07 -16.77 3.44
C ILE A 101 -2.86 -15.79 2.59
N ALA A 102 -4.16 -16.00 2.44
CA ALA A 102 -5.08 -15.11 1.75
C ALA A 102 -4.58 -14.64 0.37
N THR A 103 -3.87 -15.51 -0.35
CA THR A 103 -3.30 -15.22 -1.66
C THR A 103 -4.40 -14.86 -2.66
N THR A 104 -4.29 -13.68 -3.26
CA THR A 104 -5.28 -13.18 -4.23
C THR A 104 -5.28 -14.01 -5.50
N LYS A 105 -6.48 -14.46 -5.88
CA LYS A 105 -6.75 -15.18 -7.11
C LYS A 105 -7.20 -14.18 -8.17
N PHE A 106 -6.53 -14.14 -9.31
CA PHE A 106 -6.94 -13.32 -10.45
C PHE A 106 -7.96 -14.07 -11.31
N VAL A 107 -9.12 -13.47 -11.50
CA VAL A 107 -10.19 -13.90 -12.41
C VAL A 107 -10.26 -12.95 -13.60
N SER A 108 -10.14 -11.65 -13.36
CA SER A 108 -10.03 -10.63 -14.40
C SER A 108 -8.57 -10.32 -14.74
N SER A 109 -8.32 -9.85 -15.96
CA SER A 109 -7.07 -9.18 -16.32
C SER A 109 -7.02 -7.78 -15.71
N VAL A 110 -5.82 -7.25 -15.54
CA VAL A 110 -5.62 -5.83 -15.19
C VAL A 110 -6.12 -4.96 -16.33
N PRO A 111 -6.92 -3.91 -16.07
CA PRO A 111 -7.37 -3.00 -17.12
C PRO A 111 -6.21 -2.23 -17.76
N ASP A 112 -6.31 -1.97 -19.06
CA ASP A 112 -5.31 -1.18 -19.77
C ASP A 112 -5.17 0.23 -19.17
N GLY A 113 -3.94 0.68 -18.98
CA GLY A 113 -3.64 2.00 -18.43
C GLY A 113 -3.78 2.11 -16.90
N VAL A 114 -4.04 1.00 -16.21
CA VAL A 114 -4.03 0.92 -14.74
C VAL A 114 -2.72 0.30 -14.27
N GLU A 115 -1.98 1.05 -13.47
CA GLU A 115 -0.77 0.59 -12.78
C GLU A 115 -1.15 -0.27 -11.57
N ILE A 116 -0.44 -1.37 -11.34
CA ILE A 116 -0.59 -2.18 -10.14
C ILE A 116 0.59 -1.93 -9.21
N VAL A 117 0.30 -1.58 -7.95
CA VAL A 117 1.24 -1.62 -6.84
C VAL A 117 0.94 -2.89 -6.04
N PRO A 118 1.81 -3.92 -6.11
CA PRO A 118 1.61 -5.14 -5.34
C PRO A 118 1.81 -4.89 -3.85
N VAL A 119 0.85 -5.30 -3.02
CA VAL A 119 0.88 -5.10 -1.57
C VAL A 119 0.99 -6.43 -0.85
N ALA A 120 1.90 -6.53 0.13
CA ALA A 120 1.95 -7.60 1.11
C ALA A 120 1.54 -7.06 2.48
N TYR A 121 0.49 -7.64 3.07
CA TYR A 121 0.12 -7.37 4.46
C TYR A 121 0.88 -8.30 5.40
N ILE A 122 1.52 -7.73 6.44
CA ILE A 122 2.32 -8.48 7.40
C ILE A 122 1.65 -8.39 8.76
N THR A 123 1.20 -9.52 9.29
CA THR A 123 0.64 -9.57 10.64
C THR A 123 1.71 -9.32 11.69
N ILE A 124 1.31 -8.74 12.83
CA ILE A 124 2.24 -8.45 13.95
C ILE A 124 2.91 -9.74 14.46
N ASP A 125 2.21 -10.85 14.49
CA ASP A 125 2.79 -12.12 14.96
C ASP A 125 3.82 -12.67 13.97
N ALA A 126 3.57 -12.53 12.66
CA ALA A 126 4.56 -12.88 11.65
C ALA A 126 5.79 -11.97 11.75
N LEU A 127 5.59 -10.65 11.92
CA LEU A 127 6.69 -9.71 12.10
C LEU A 127 7.55 -10.07 13.33
N ARG A 128 6.94 -10.36 14.47
CA ARG A 128 7.67 -10.82 15.67
C ARG A 128 8.46 -12.11 15.43
N ALA A 129 7.87 -13.04 14.68
CA ALA A 129 8.53 -14.30 14.34
C ALA A 129 9.68 -14.14 13.32
N MET A 130 9.75 -13.00 12.60
CA MET A 130 10.86 -12.69 11.68
C MET A 130 12.12 -12.19 12.40
N ALA A 131 12.06 -11.87 13.69
CA ALA A 131 13.19 -11.30 14.43
C ALA A 131 14.50 -12.08 14.21
N GLY A 132 15.55 -11.41 13.72
CA GLY A 132 16.85 -11.99 13.34
C GLY A 132 16.84 -12.78 12.02
N MET A 133 15.74 -12.76 11.28
CA MET A 133 15.59 -13.40 9.97
C MET A 133 15.05 -12.44 8.90
N GLU A 134 15.13 -11.13 9.13
CA GLU A 134 14.53 -10.08 8.31
C GLU A 134 14.99 -10.19 6.85
N THR A 135 16.28 -10.37 6.62
CA THR A 135 16.87 -10.53 5.28
C THR A 135 16.27 -11.71 4.51
N LYS A 136 16.07 -12.85 5.18
CA LYS A 136 15.47 -14.04 4.56
C LYS A 136 14.03 -13.76 4.11
N PHE A 137 13.23 -13.16 5.00
CA PHE A 137 11.82 -12.93 4.70
C PHE A 137 11.63 -11.77 3.74
N ALA A 138 12.48 -10.74 3.77
CA ALA A 138 12.52 -9.69 2.77
C ALA A 138 12.66 -10.26 1.35
N SER A 139 13.66 -11.13 1.13
CA SER A 139 13.85 -11.78 -0.18
C SER A 139 12.63 -12.59 -0.61
N LEU A 140 12.06 -13.41 0.30
CA LEU A 140 10.89 -14.23 -0.01
C LEU A 140 9.64 -13.39 -0.35
N ILE A 141 9.43 -12.28 0.36
CA ILE A 141 8.30 -11.38 0.12
C ILE A 141 8.46 -10.70 -1.24
N VAL A 142 9.61 -10.11 -1.54
CA VAL A 142 9.88 -9.43 -2.81
C VAL A 142 9.76 -10.39 -3.98
N GLU A 143 10.41 -11.56 -3.90
CA GLU A 143 10.35 -12.58 -4.95
C GLU A 143 8.91 -13.00 -5.22
N ARG A 144 8.11 -13.23 -4.18
CA ARG A 144 6.71 -13.63 -4.33
C ARG A 144 5.85 -12.53 -4.93
N LEU A 145 5.98 -11.27 -4.48
CA LEU A 145 5.24 -10.13 -5.03
C LEU A 145 5.50 -9.96 -6.53
N LEU A 146 6.78 -9.95 -6.92
CA LEU A 146 7.17 -9.78 -8.32
C LEU A 146 6.81 -10.99 -9.18
N ALA A 147 6.94 -12.22 -8.65
CA ALA A 147 6.52 -13.42 -9.36
C ALA A 147 5.00 -13.45 -9.60
N MET A 148 4.19 -13.09 -8.60
CA MET A 148 2.73 -13.00 -8.74
C MET A 148 2.34 -11.91 -9.75
N ALA A 149 2.96 -10.74 -9.68
CA ALA A 149 2.71 -9.65 -10.62
C ALA A 149 3.05 -10.06 -12.07
N SER A 150 4.19 -10.70 -12.27
CA SER A 150 4.61 -11.21 -13.57
C SER A 150 3.68 -12.30 -14.10
N TYR A 151 3.33 -13.28 -13.28
CA TYR A 151 2.43 -14.39 -13.66
C TYR A 151 1.05 -13.88 -14.08
N ASN A 152 0.52 -12.88 -13.38
CA ASN A 152 -0.80 -12.30 -13.66
C ASN A 152 -0.76 -11.13 -14.65
N LYS A 153 0.40 -10.88 -15.28
CA LYS A 153 0.58 -9.85 -16.31
C LYS A 153 0.17 -8.45 -15.82
N CYS A 154 0.58 -8.09 -14.61
CA CYS A 154 0.26 -6.78 -14.02
C CYS A 154 1.01 -5.58 -14.66
N GLY A 155 1.72 -5.80 -15.76
CA GLY A 155 2.52 -4.75 -16.42
C GLY A 155 3.86 -4.51 -15.74
N LYS A 156 4.43 -3.33 -15.98
CA LYS A 156 5.65 -2.90 -15.32
C LYS A 156 5.33 -2.52 -13.86
N ILE A 157 6.07 -3.07 -12.93
CA ILE A 157 5.96 -2.69 -11.51
C ILE A 157 6.98 -1.58 -11.23
N ASN A 158 6.50 -0.42 -10.82
CA ASN A 158 7.33 0.72 -10.43
C ASN A 158 7.40 0.90 -8.92
N GLU A 159 6.45 0.33 -8.17
CA GLU A 159 6.32 0.44 -6.73
C GLU A 159 5.84 -0.88 -6.14
N VAL A 160 6.33 -1.22 -4.95
CA VAL A 160 5.84 -2.31 -4.09
C VAL A 160 5.48 -1.72 -2.74
N GLN A 161 4.42 -2.21 -2.11
CA GLN A 161 4.02 -1.73 -0.79
C GLN A 161 4.05 -2.84 0.26
N LEU A 162 4.55 -2.49 1.45
CA LEU A 162 4.39 -3.29 2.67
C LEU A 162 3.34 -2.62 3.58
N ASP A 163 2.34 -3.40 3.99
CA ASP A 163 1.34 -2.99 4.96
C ASP A 163 1.58 -3.72 6.29
N CYS A 164 1.82 -2.97 7.36
CA CYS A 164 2.03 -3.54 8.69
C CYS A 164 1.62 -2.57 9.80
N ASP A 165 0.80 -3.06 10.73
CA ASP A 165 0.40 -2.32 11.93
C ASP A 165 1.48 -2.42 13.04
N TRP A 166 2.75 -2.17 12.69
CA TRP A 166 3.85 -2.26 13.63
C TRP A 166 3.67 -1.27 14.81
N THR A 167 4.26 -1.62 15.94
CA THR A 167 4.25 -0.83 17.18
C THR A 167 5.68 -0.55 17.61
N SER A 168 5.89 0.33 18.60
CA SER A 168 7.22 0.63 19.13
C SER A 168 8.03 -0.63 19.51
N ASN A 169 7.35 -1.72 19.94
CA ASN A 169 8.01 -2.99 20.27
C ASN A 169 8.44 -3.84 19.05
N THR A 170 7.93 -3.54 17.87
CA THR A 170 8.24 -4.28 16.63
C THR A 170 8.87 -3.39 15.57
N LYS A 171 9.08 -2.12 15.87
CA LYS A 171 9.65 -1.11 14.98
C LYS A 171 10.99 -1.53 14.40
N ASP A 172 11.92 -1.98 15.25
CA ASP A 172 13.28 -2.33 14.82
C ASP A 172 13.27 -3.51 13.84
N ILE A 173 12.42 -4.51 14.09
CA ILE A 173 12.24 -5.67 13.20
C ILE A 173 11.67 -5.20 11.85
N TYR A 174 10.63 -4.35 11.89
CA TYR A 174 10.02 -3.83 10.68
C TYR A 174 10.97 -2.93 9.89
N SER A 175 11.74 -2.08 10.57
CA SER A 175 12.77 -1.24 9.94
C SER A 175 13.84 -2.06 9.25
N GLY A 176 14.36 -3.11 9.89
CA GLY A 176 15.34 -4.02 9.28
C GLY A 176 14.78 -4.79 8.08
N LEU A 177 13.49 -5.17 8.15
CA LEU A 177 12.80 -5.77 7.01
C LEU A 177 12.67 -4.77 5.84
N CYS A 178 12.21 -3.55 6.11
CA CYS A 178 12.06 -2.50 5.10
C CYS A 178 13.40 -2.12 4.46
N GLU A 179 14.48 -1.98 5.24
CA GLU A 179 15.83 -1.71 4.73
C GLU A 179 16.26 -2.76 3.69
N THR A 180 16.12 -4.03 4.04
CA THR A 180 16.49 -5.13 3.13
C THR A 180 15.58 -5.20 1.89
N VAL A 181 14.27 -4.96 2.06
CA VAL A 181 13.32 -4.91 0.94
C VAL A 181 13.67 -3.77 0.01
N LYS A 182 13.93 -2.57 0.57
CA LYS A 182 14.29 -1.38 -0.19
C LYS A 182 15.55 -1.60 -1.01
N ASP A 183 16.63 -2.10 -0.42
CA ASP A 183 17.88 -2.42 -1.12
C ASP A 183 17.66 -3.39 -2.29
N SER A 184 16.81 -4.40 -2.09
CA SER A 184 16.45 -5.35 -3.14
C SER A 184 15.67 -4.72 -4.29
N LEU A 185 14.77 -3.78 -3.99
CA LEU A 185 13.93 -3.07 -4.97
C LEU A 185 14.71 -1.98 -5.70
N ASP A 186 15.56 -1.21 -5.01
CA ASP A 186 16.43 -0.17 -5.58
C ASP A 186 17.30 -0.74 -6.71
N SER A 187 17.82 -1.94 -6.54
CA SER A 187 18.60 -2.63 -7.58
C SER A 187 17.81 -2.92 -8.87
N LYS A 188 16.49 -2.83 -8.82
CA LYS A 188 15.54 -3.07 -9.92
C LYS A 188 14.86 -1.77 -10.41
N GLY A 189 15.15 -0.63 -9.76
CA GLY A 189 14.48 0.64 -10.03
C GLY A 189 13.01 0.62 -9.65
N ILE A 190 12.65 -0.05 -8.55
CA ILE A 190 11.31 -0.17 -8.00
C ILE A 190 11.29 0.53 -6.64
N GLU A 191 10.32 1.42 -6.41
CA GLU A 191 10.14 2.12 -5.14
C GLU A 191 9.51 1.21 -4.07
N LEU A 192 9.87 1.44 -2.81
CA LEU A 192 9.20 0.87 -1.65
C LEU A 192 8.27 1.91 -1.02
N SER A 193 6.98 1.63 -0.96
CA SER A 193 6.07 2.35 -0.07
C SER A 193 5.66 1.52 1.14
N ILE A 194 5.28 2.20 2.22
CA ILE A 194 4.76 1.58 3.44
C ILE A 194 3.44 2.22 3.84
N THR A 195 2.56 1.45 4.46
CA THR A 195 1.40 2.04 5.14
C THR A 195 1.83 2.68 6.46
N VAL A 196 1.17 3.78 6.82
CA VAL A 196 1.42 4.52 8.05
C VAL A 196 0.10 4.70 8.79
N ARG A 197 0.01 4.23 10.03
CA ARG A 197 -1.12 4.47 10.92
C ARG A 197 -0.91 5.76 11.71
N LEU A 198 -1.97 6.39 12.18
CA LEU A 198 -1.88 7.65 12.93
C LEU A 198 -0.90 7.56 14.10
N HIS A 199 -0.95 6.48 14.90
CA HIS A 199 -0.04 6.32 16.05
C HIS A 199 1.43 6.15 15.63
N GLN A 200 1.71 5.69 14.41
CA GLN A 200 3.07 5.55 13.87
C GLN A 200 3.66 6.89 13.42
N MET A 201 2.83 7.92 13.22
CA MET A 201 3.30 9.28 12.91
C MET A 201 4.18 9.88 14.02
N GLN A 202 4.08 9.36 15.24
CA GLN A 202 4.89 9.79 16.39
C GLN A 202 6.28 9.14 16.43
N GLU A 203 6.57 8.26 15.49
CA GLU A 203 7.80 7.49 15.42
C GLU A 203 8.60 7.88 14.17
N THR A 204 9.93 7.70 14.20
CA THR A 204 10.73 7.80 12.99
C THR A 204 10.27 6.77 11.97
N PRO A 205 10.04 7.13 10.70
CA PRO A 205 9.60 6.18 9.68
C PRO A 205 10.62 5.07 9.44
N PRO A 206 10.17 3.83 9.18
CA PRO A 206 11.02 2.80 8.61
C PRO A 206 11.60 3.22 7.26
N PRO A 207 12.76 2.67 6.83
CA PRO A 207 13.34 2.98 5.52
C PRO A 207 12.36 2.67 4.38
N ALA A 208 11.88 3.71 3.69
CA ALA A 208 11.00 3.61 2.54
C ALA A 208 11.11 4.89 1.70
N ASP A 209 10.69 4.83 0.43
CA ASP A 209 10.67 6.00 -0.46
C ASP A 209 9.45 6.87 -0.19
N ARG A 210 8.34 6.27 0.28
CA ARG A 210 7.07 6.95 0.51
C ARG A 210 6.23 6.24 1.57
N GLY A 211 5.39 7.01 2.27
CA GLY A 211 4.36 6.51 3.17
C GLY A 211 2.96 6.76 2.63
N VAL A 212 2.02 5.87 2.93
CA VAL A 212 0.59 6.10 2.73
C VAL A 212 -0.07 6.20 4.09
N LEU A 213 -0.45 7.43 4.50
CA LEU A 213 -1.14 7.67 5.77
C LEU A 213 -2.58 7.17 5.68
N MET A 214 -2.90 6.19 6.50
CA MET A 214 -4.21 5.56 6.58
C MET A 214 -5.14 6.36 7.48
N LEU A 215 -6.02 7.17 6.88
CA LEU A 215 -6.99 8.02 7.58
C LEU A 215 -8.31 7.27 7.78
N TYR A 216 -8.22 6.08 8.34
CA TYR A 216 -9.36 5.24 8.71
C TYR A 216 -9.00 4.27 9.83
N ASN A 217 -10.03 3.68 10.48
CA ASN A 217 -9.91 2.92 11.71
C ASN A 217 -9.30 3.77 12.83
N THR A 218 -9.78 5.03 12.93
CA THR A 218 -9.25 6.02 13.86
C THR A 218 -9.76 5.81 15.28
N GLY A 219 -10.99 5.31 15.42
CA GLY A 219 -11.67 5.18 16.70
C GLY A 219 -11.64 3.79 17.32
N ALA A 220 -12.10 3.71 18.56
CA ALA A 220 -12.14 2.47 19.34
C ALA A 220 -13.30 1.55 18.90
N LEU A 221 -13.07 0.71 17.89
CA LEU A 221 -14.05 -0.22 17.32
C LEU A 221 -14.85 -1.00 18.37
N LYS A 222 -14.17 -1.52 19.41
CA LYS A 222 -14.77 -2.39 20.43
C LYS A 222 -15.49 -1.64 21.55
N SER A 223 -15.41 -0.31 21.60
CA SER A 223 -16.11 0.51 22.59
C SER A 223 -17.55 0.76 22.18
N PRO A 224 -18.56 0.43 23.00
CA PRO A 224 -19.94 0.75 22.70
C PRO A 224 -20.25 2.25 22.64
N SER A 225 -19.41 3.09 23.23
CA SER A 225 -19.59 4.56 23.30
C SER A 225 -19.00 5.29 22.09
N THR A 226 -18.23 4.62 21.22
CA THR A 226 -17.71 5.22 19.99
C THR A 226 -18.85 5.47 19.02
N CYS A 227 -18.91 6.65 18.40
CA CYS A 227 -19.94 6.97 17.41
C CYS A 227 -19.60 6.42 16.04
N ASN A 228 -18.35 6.65 15.60
CA ASN A 228 -17.82 6.15 14.33
C ASN A 228 -16.36 5.71 14.55
N SER A 229 -16.08 4.41 14.37
CA SER A 229 -14.73 3.89 14.53
C SER A 229 -13.94 3.90 13.23
N ILE A 230 -14.61 4.19 12.11
CA ILE A 230 -13.92 4.25 10.81
C ILE A 230 -13.16 5.56 10.69
N LEU A 231 -13.84 6.70 10.91
CA LEU A 231 -13.22 8.01 10.83
C LEU A 231 -13.93 8.96 11.80
N ASP A 232 -13.14 9.61 12.65
CA ASP A 232 -13.56 10.71 13.50
C ASP A 232 -12.46 11.76 13.51
N CYS A 233 -12.84 13.01 13.23
CA CYS A 233 -11.91 14.12 13.16
C CYS A 233 -11.18 14.37 14.50
N ASP A 234 -11.87 14.17 15.61
CA ASP A 234 -11.31 14.36 16.95
C ASP A 234 -10.31 13.26 17.31
N ASP A 235 -10.43 12.05 16.73
CA ASP A 235 -9.45 10.99 16.85
C ASP A 235 -8.18 11.27 16.02
N VAL A 236 -8.30 12.03 14.91
CA VAL A 236 -7.17 12.36 14.01
C VAL A 236 -6.36 13.55 14.52
N LYS A 237 -7.01 14.61 14.99
CA LYS A 237 -6.39 15.89 15.41
C LYS A 237 -5.15 15.75 16.32
N PRO A 238 -5.13 14.87 17.35
CA PRO A 238 -3.97 14.77 18.24
C PRO A 238 -2.68 14.33 17.54
N TYR A 239 -2.78 13.66 16.39
CA TYR A 239 -1.62 13.19 15.62
C TYR A 239 -1.13 14.20 14.60
N LEU A 240 -1.90 15.27 14.33
CA LEU A 240 -1.54 16.33 13.38
C LEU A 240 -0.71 17.45 14.00
N GLU A 241 -0.61 17.51 15.33
CA GLU A 241 0.16 18.53 16.05
C GLU A 241 1.68 18.36 15.91
N GLN A 242 2.12 17.24 15.31
CA GLN A 242 3.52 16.93 15.15
C GLN A 242 4.10 17.50 13.86
N MET A 243 5.37 17.86 13.95
CA MET A 243 6.11 18.37 12.82
C MET A 243 6.39 17.27 11.79
N LYS A 244 6.42 17.65 10.53
CA LYS A 244 6.88 16.95 9.33
C LYS A 244 7.33 15.49 9.52
N TYR A 245 6.61 14.56 8.92
CA TYR A 245 7.06 13.17 8.76
C TYR A 245 8.24 13.12 7.76
N GLU A 246 9.25 12.32 8.04
CA GLU A 246 10.55 12.40 7.33
C GLU A 246 10.52 11.83 5.91
N ILE A 247 9.49 11.06 5.54
CA ILE A 247 9.29 10.59 4.17
C ILE A 247 8.05 11.25 3.53
N PRO A 248 7.99 11.39 2.20
CA PRO A 248 6.83 11.90 1.50
C PRO A 248 5.58 11.07 1.81
N LEU A 249 4.42 11.72 1.95
CA LEU A 249 3.16 11.06 2.28
C LEU A 249 2.13 11.21 1.16
N ASP A 250 1.42 10.12 0.88
CA ASP A 250 0.11 10.11 0.26
C ASP A 250 -0.95 9.82 1.31
N TYR A 251 -2.23 10.11 1.03
CA TYR A 251 -3.31 10.00 2.00
C TYR A 251 -4.39 9.04 1.52
N ALA A 252 -4.75 8.07 2.36
CA ALA A 252 -5.80 7.11 2.07
C ALA A 252 -7.06 7.38 2.90
N TYR A 253 -8.17 7.67 2.20
CA TYR A 253 -9.46 8.02 2.79
C TYR A 253 -10.45 6.85 2.67
N PRO A 254 -11.29 6.62 3.70
CA PRO A 254 -12.28 5.56 3.69
C PRO A 254 -13.50 5.91 2.84
N VAL A 255 -13.91 4.97 1.99
CA VAL A 255 -15.18 5.03 1.26
C VAL A 255 -16.00 3.76 1.48
N PHE A 256 -15.95 3.23 2.70
CA PHE A 256 -16.63 2.01 3.11
C PHE A 256 -17.42 2.23 4.40
N GLY A 257 -18.26 1.27 4.73
CA GLY A 257 -19.00 1.22 5.99
C GLY A 257 -19.18 -0.22 6.45
N TRP A 258 -19.46 -0.39 7.73
CA TRP A 258 -19.75 -1.67 8.37
C TRP A 258 -20.77 -1.54 9.49
N GLY A 259 -21.25 -2.68 10.00
CA GLY A 259 -21.94 -2.76 11.26
C GLY A 259 -21.02 -3.33 12.34
N VAL A 260 -21.02 -2.73 13.52
CA VAL A 260 -20.32 -3.26 14.68
C VAL A 260 -21.36 -3.87 15.62
N LYS A 261 -21.34 -5.19 15.74
CA LYS A 261 -22.28 -5.96 16.55
C LYS A 261 -21.81 -6.09 17.98
N PHE A 262 -22.72 -5.78 18.91
CA PHE A 262 -22.52 -5.97 20.35
C PHE A 262 -23.56 -6.93 20.89
N VAL A 263 -23.13 -7.80 21.81
CA VAL A 263 -23.99 -8.72 22.56
C VAL A 263 -23.81 -8.40 24.04
N ASN A 264 -24.88 -8.11 24.75
CA ASN A 264 -24.83 -7.66 26.15
C ASN A 264 -23.82 -6.51 26.36
N ASN A 265 -23.83 -5.53 25.47
CA ASN A 265 -22.93 -4.37 25.45
C ASN A 265 -21.43 -4.70 25.35
N ARG A 266 -21.08 -5.88 24.83
CA ARG A 266 -19.70 -6.29 24.55
C ARG A 266 -19.53 -6.52 23.05
N PHE A 267 -18.40 -6.07 22.48
CA PHE A 267 -18.06 -6.33 21.08
C PHE A 267 -18.15 -7.82 20.77
N SER A 268 -18.84 -8.15 19.70
CA SER A 268 -18.99 -9.51 19.18
C SER A 268 -18.29 -9.69 17.83
N SER A 269 -18.70 -8.90 16.82
CA SER A 269 -18.17 -9.05 15.46
C SER A 269 -18.38 -7.78 14.63
N ILE A 270 -17.72 -7.73 13.49
CA ILE A 270 -18.07 -6.82 12.39
C ILE A 270 -19.05 -7.58 11.49
N VAL A 271 -20.11 -6.88 11.08
CA VAL A 271 -21.16 -7.40 10.21
C VAL A 271 -21.27 -6.53 8.96
N SER A 272 -21.97 -7.02 7.94
CA SER A 272 -22.28 -6.23 6.76
C SER A 272 -23.00 -4.92 7.14
N SER A 273 -22.89 -3.91 6.29
CA SER A 273 -23.67 -2.68 6.43
C SER A 273 -25.17 -2.86 6.15
N ASP A 274 -25.62 -4.08 5.82
CA ASP A 274 -27.02 -4.41 5.59
C ASP A 274 -27.69 -4.84 6.91
N HIS A 275 -29.01 -4.70 6.98
CA HIS A 275 -29.79 -5.00 8.18
C HIS A 275 -29.71 -6.49 8.55
N GLU A 276 -29.35 -6.75 9.81
CA GLU A 276 -29.42 -8.07 10.42
C GLU A 276 -30.65 -8.17 11.34
N GLU A 277 -31.24 -9.38 11.45
CA GLU A 277 -32.19 -9.68 12.50
C GLU A 277 -31.47 -9.77 13.85
N LEU A 278 -31.91 -8.99 14.83
CA LEU A 278 -31.29 -8.86 16.13
C LEU A 278 -32.15 -9.51 17.22
N SER A 279 -31.52 -10.15 18.19
CA SER A 279 -32.14 -10.59 19.43
C SER A 279 -32.18 -9.46 20.47
N ASP A 280 -32.98 -9.60 21.52
CA ASP A 280 -33.19 -8.54 22.54
C ASP A 280 -31.91 -8.06 23.25
N ASN A 281 -30.86 -8.87 23.29
CA ASN A 281 -29.59 -8.55 23.89
C ASN A 281 -28.49 -8.15 22.89
N GLU A 282 -28.85 -7.96 21.65
CA GLU A 282 -27.96 -7.60 20.56
C GLU A 282 -28.25 -6.18 20.06
N CYS A 283 -27.20 -5.46 19.68
CA CYS A 283 -27.34 -4.21 18.94
C CYS A 283 -26.22 -4.13 17.89
N VAL A 284 -26.50 -3.40 16.80
CA VAL A 284 -25.52 -3.10 15.76
C VAL A 284 -25.41 -1.59 15.62
N ARG A 285 -24.18 -1.09 15.69
CA ARG A 285 -23.83 0.28 15.35
C ARG A 285 -23.37 0.30 13.90
N TYR A 286 -24.15 0.91 13.02
CA TYR A 286 -23.81 1.07 11.61
C TYR A 286 -22.95 2.32 11.44
N GLU A 287 -21.80 2.16 10.84
CA GLU A 287 -20.81 3.21 10.64
C GLU A 287 -20.49 3.38 9.16
N ARG A 288 -20.40 4.63 8.73
CA ARG A 288 -19.89 5.07 7.44
C ARG A 288 -19.50 6.54 7.58
N PRO A 289 -18.29 6.91 7.19
CA PRO A 289 -17.89 8.31 7.19
C PRO A 289 -18.75 9.11 6.20
N ALA A 290 -19.24 10.25 6.63
CA ALA A 290 -19.92 11.17 5.74
C ALA A 290 -18.90 11.91 4.87
N PRO A 291 -19.24 12.29 3.62
CA PRO A 291 -18.31 12.99 2.72
C PRO A 291 -17.69 14.25 3.34
N ASN A 292 -18.48 15.04 4.07
CA ASN A 292 -17.99 16.24 4.76
C ASN A 292 -16.99 15.93 5.88
N GLU A 293 -17.11 14.80 6.59
CA GLU A 293 -16.13 14.36 7.59
C GLU A 293 -14.80 13.98 6.94
N ILE A 294 -14.87 13.30 5.79
CA ILE A 294 -13.67 12.95 5.01
C ILE A 294 -12.96 14.22 4.52
N LEU A 295 -13.73 15.20 4.01
CA LEU A 295 -13.19 16.47 3.52
C LEU A 295 -12.60 17.31 4.66
N GLU A 296 -13.22 17.35 5.85
CA GLU A 296 -12.66 18.02 7.02
C GLU A 296 -11.32 17.42 7.42
N VAL A 297 -11.24 16.10 7.51
CA VAL A 297 -9.97 15.41 7.82
C VAL A 297 -8.92 15.66 6.72
N LYS A 298 -9.32 15.64 5.45
CA LYS A 298 -8.46 15.97 4.33
C LYS A 298 -7.83 17.35 4.47
N ASP A 299 -8.66 18.37 4.72
CA ASP A 299 -8.19 19.74 4.89
C ASP A 299 -7.22 19.88 6.07
N LEU A 300 -7.50 19.22 7.20
CA LEU A 300 -6.63 19.23 8.37
C LEU A 300 -5.28 18.57 8.10
N VAL A 301 -5.27 17.42 7.44
CA VAL A 301 -4.04 16.69 7.11
C VAL A 301 -3.19 17.47 6.10
N GLU A 302 -3.81 18.04 5.06
CA GLU A 302 -3.11 18.86 4.07
C GLU A 302 -2.58 20.18 4.67
N GLN A 303 -3.26 20.76 5.65
CA GLN A 303 -2.74 21.93 6.40
C GLN A 303 -1.52 21.57 7.25
N SER A 304 -1.48 20.35 7.80
CA SER A 304 -0.42 19.90 8.71
C SER A 304 0.82 19.38 7.96
N PHE A 305 0.64 18.58 6.92
CA PHE A 305 1.72 17.88 6.22
C PHE A 305 1.90 18.29 4.75
N GLY A 306 1.02 19.14 4.22
CA GLY A 306 1.04 19.56 2.83
C GLY A 306 0.18 18.66 1.92
N LYS A 307 0.26 18.92 0.63
CA LYS A 307 -0.43 18.12 -0.38
C LYS A 307 0.18 16.73 -0.48
N PRO A 308 -0.61 15.72 -0.93
CA PRO A 308 -0.08 14.37 -1.12
C PRO A 308 1.07 14.37 -2.13
N ALA A 309 2.05 13.49 -1.94
CA ALA A 309 3.23 13.39 -2.78
C ALA A 309 2.91 12.96 -4.21
N SER A 310 2.04 11.97 -4.39
CA SER A 310 1.63 11.47 -5.70
C SER A 310 0.13 11.53 -5.95
N GLY A 311 -0.70 11.62 -4.91
CA GLY A 311 -2.15 11.77 -5.04
C GLY A 311 -2.93 11.23 -3.86
N ASN A 312 -4.25 11.42 -3.89
CA ASN A 312 -5.16 10.88 -2.91
C ASN A 312 -5.56 9.45 -3.29
N ILE A 313 -5.81 8.64 -2.27
CA ILE A 313 -6.10 7.22 -2.39
C ILE A 313 -7.44 6.93 -1.72
N LEU A 314 -8.29 6.12 -2.34
CA LEU A 314 -9.53 5.65 -1.72
C LEU A 314 -9.37 4.22 -1.20
N TYR A 315 -9.85 3.96 0.01
CA TYR A 315 -9.93 2.62 0.57
C TYR A 315 -11.41 2.23 0.71
N HIS A 316 -11.95 1.24 -0.01
CA HIS A 316 -11.35 0.44 -1.06
C HIS A 316 -12.36 0.23 -2.21
N LEU A 317 -11.94 -0.33 -3.34
CA LEU A 317 -12.78 -0.61 -4.50
C LEU A 317 -13.79 -1.72 -4.19
N ASP A 318 -15.02 -1.33 -3.98
CA ASP A 318 -16.18 -2.20 -3.76
C ASP A 318 -17.44 -1.46 -4.23
N ASP A 319 -18.04 -1.93 -5.32
CA ASP A 319 -19.23 -1.34 -5.93
C ASP A 319 -20.37 -1.12 -4.91
N LYS A 320 -20.58 -2.06 -3.98
CA LYS A 320 -21.62 -1.94 -2.97
C LYS A 320 -21.39 -0.79 -2.00
N GLN A 321 -20.13 -0.49 -1.70
CA GLN A 321 -19.77 0.61 -0.80
C GLN A 321 -19.78 1.95 -1.53
N LEU A 322 -19.23 1.98 -2.76
CA LEU A 322 -19.12 3.19 -3.55
C LEU A 322 -20.44 3.83 -3.93
N LYS A 323 -21.52 3.06 -4.05
CA LYS A 323 -22.89 3.54 -4.30
C LYS A 323 -23.43 4.49 -3.23
N ASN A 324 -22.79 4.54 -2.07
CA ASN A 324 -23.20 5.44 -0.98
C ASN A 324 -22.62 6.85 -1.11
N TYR A 325 -21.79 7.10 -2.12
CA TYR A 325 -21.18 8.39 -2.42
C TYR A 325 -21.56 8.83 -3.82
N THR A 326 -21.84 10.11 -3.99
CA THR A 326 -22.04 10.70 -5.32
C THR A 326 -20.70 10.89 -6.03
N ASP A 327 -20.75 11.01 -7.35
CA ASP A 327 -19.55 11.26 -8.16
C ASP A 327 -18.84 12.57 -7.80
N ASP A 328 -19.62 13.60 -7.45
CA ASP A 328 -19.09 14.90 -7.03
C ASP A 328 -18.34 14.77 -5.69
N GLU A 329 -18.88 14.03 -4.74
CA GLU A 329 -18.23 13.77 -3.45
C GLU A 329 -16.92 12.99 -3.63
N ILE A 330 -16.93 11.94 -4.43
CA ILE A 330 -15.70 11.19 -4.77
C ILE A 330 -14.68 12.10 -5.45
N SER A 331 -15.11 12.93 -6.40
CA SER A 331 -14.21 13.85 -7.10
C SER A 331 -13.60 14.88 -6.16
N GLN A 332 -14.34 15.39 -5.17
CA GLN A 332 -13.81 16.31 -4.16
C GLN A 332 -12.80 15.65 -3.22
N ILE A 333 -13.04 14.39 -2.81
CA ILE A 333 -12.08 13.63 -1.99
C ILE A 333 -10.77 13.41 -2.75
N LEU A 334 -10.87 13.09 -4.04
CA LEU A 334 -9.70 12.82 -4.88
C LEU A 334 -8.96 14.08 -5.35
N LEU A 335 -9.59 15.27 -5.30
CA LEU A 335 -8.97 16.53 -5.71
C LEU A 335 -7.81 16.90 -4.76
N TYR A 336 -6.67 17.37 -5.30
CA TYR A 336 -5.48 17.78 -4.55
C TYR A 336 -4.81 19.04 -5.11
#